data_9798b1ba492af0a715c82a52e6c8ece7
#
_entry.id   9798b1ba492af0a715c82a52e6c8ece7
#
_cell.length_a   1.000
_cell.length_b   1.000
_cell.length_c   1.000
_cell.angle_alpha   90.00
_cell.angle_beta   90.00
_cell.angle_gamma   90.00
#
_symmetry.space_group_name_H-M   'P 1'
#
loop_
_entity.id
_entity.type
_entity.pdbx_description
1 polymer ?
#
loop_
_entity_poly.entity_id
_entity_poly.type
_entity_poly.pdbx_seq_one_letter_code
_entity_poly.pdbx_strand_id
1 'polypeptide(L)'
;MTSPVAHRPIGGLNAFRILKQFGPLMFLLALMLVFAATNENFLSQLNLFNVARQISITGLIALGMTFVILTAGIDLSVGSLLAFCGMVAAIVAKGGAANTLSLSSNAGQGYGWFAALLAAVLVGTAAGLIQGLAITRLRVPPFVVTLGGLTIFRGLTLTLSGGGPISGFTPGMRWFGTGLVGPVPVPVIIFGAAAVLCHIVLRYTRFGRAVYAVGGNAEAARLSGVRVDRILVAVYMIVGFFSGLAAFVLSARLNSAEAVAGIGYELTVISAVVIGGTSLFGGIGGVGGTVVGAALIGVLVNGLVLNNVSSYTQQVVIGLILIAAVAFDRWLKLRAGT
;
A
#
# COMPACT_ATOMS: atom_id res chain seq x y z
N MET A 1 -39.46 5.42 -44.42
CA MET A 1 -39.60 5.95 -43.06
C MET A 1 -38.23 5.95 -42.40
N THR A 2 -37.54 7.08 -42.40
CA THR A 2 -36.20 7.26 -41.82
C THR A 2 -36.37 7.69 -40.38
N SER A 3 -35.91 6.85 -39.45
CA SER A 3 -35.87 7.19 -38.01
C SER A 3 -34.85 8.32 -37.76
N PRO A 4 -35.16 9.34 -36.92
CA PRO A 4 -34.24 10.42 -36.64
C PRO A 4 -33.10 9.92 -35.75
N VAL A 5 -31.87 10.17 -36.18
CA VAL A 5 -30.63 9.97 -35.39
C VAL A 5 -30.65 10.97 -34.22
N ALA A 6 -30.86 10.49 -33.02
CA ALA A 6 -30.80 11.30 -31.81
C ALA A 6 -29.39 11.84 -31.60
N HIS A 7 -29.18 13.12 -31.78
CA HIS A 7 -27.95 13.82 -31.39
C HIS A 7 -27.78 13.74 -29.87
N ARG A 8 -26.80 12.95 -29.41
CA ARG A 8 -26.34 12.97 -28.01
C ARG A 8 -25.60 14.28 -27.75
N PRO A 9 -25.89 15.01 -26.68
CA PRO A 9 -25.24 16.28 -26.37
C PRO A 9 -23.75 16.03 -26.00
N ILE A 10 -22.86 16.62 -26.77
CA ILE A 10 -21.39 16.45 -26.68
C ILE A 10 -20.79 17.07 -25.39
N GLY A 11 -21.52 17.99 -24.72
CA GLY A 11 -21.03 18.71 -23.55
C GLY A 11 -20.95 17.90 -22.24
N GLY A 12 -21.87 16.95 -22.02
CA GLY A 12 -21.92 16.15 -20.76
C GLY A 12 -20.82 15.07 -20.67
N LEU A 13 -20.32 14.57 -21.79
CA LEU A 13 -19.28 13.53 -21.86
C LEU A 13 -17.90 14.04 -21.42
N ASN A 14 -17.59 15.31 -21.68
CA ASN A 14 -16.28 15.88 -21.33
C ASN A 14 -16.17 16.18 -19.82
N ALA A 15 -17.22 16.76 -19.21
CA ALA A 15 -17.22 17.06 -17.77
C ALA A 15 -17.18 15.78 -16.92
N PHE A 16 -17.92 14.75 -17.29
CA PHE A 16 -17.93 13.46 -16.59
C PHE A 16 -16.58 12.72 -16.72
N ARG A 17 -15.93 12.77 -17.87
CA ARG A 17 -14.60 12.20 -18.09
C ARG A 17 -13.54 12.92 -17.26
N ILE A 18 -13.59 14.26 -17.20
CA ILE A 18 -12.70 15.08 -16.38
C ILE A 18 -12.89 14.76 -14.89
N LEU A 19 -14.13 14.71 -14.42
CA LEU A 19 -14.43 14.37 -13.02
C LEU A 19 -13.95 12.97 -12.65
N LYS A 20 -14.11 11.98 -13.52
CA LYS A 20 -13.61 10.62 -13.31
C LYS A 20 -12.08 10.56 -13.26
N GLN A 21 -11.39 11.33 -14.10
CA GLN A 21 -9.94 11.31 -14.20
C GLN A 21 -9.25 12.12 -13.11
N PHE A 22 -9.80 13.26 -12.75
CA PHE A 22 -9.20 14.21 -11.79
C PHE A 22 -9.92 14.29 -10.45
N GLY A 23 -11.03 13.56 -10.26
CA GLY A 23 -11.81 13.56 -9.04
C GLY A 23 -10.99 13.30 -7.77
N PRO A 24 -10.15 12.26 -7.70
CA PRO A 24 -9.30 12.02 -6.54
C PRO A 24 -8.32 13.17 -6.24
N LEU A 25 -7.75 13.80 -7.29
CA LEU A 25 -6.86 14.94 -7.14
C LEU A 25 -7.61 16.19 -6.64
N MET A 26 -8.79 16.45 -7.19
CA MET A 26 -9.65 17.56 -6.74
C MET A 26 -10.06 17.39 -5.28
N PHE A 27 -10.41 16.17 -4.88
CA PHE A 27 -10.76 15.86 -3.51
C PHE A 27 -9.55 15.99 -2.56
N LEU A 28 -8.36 15.57 -2.98
CA LEU A 28 -7.11 15.80 -2.24
C LEU A 28 -6.87 17.30 -2.01
N LEU A 29 -6.98 18.13 -3.06
CA LEU A 29 -6.79 19.57 -2.95
C LEU A 29 -7.84 20.22 -2.04
N ALA A 30 -9.10 19.79 -2.13
CA ALA A 30 -10.16 20.27 -1.24
C ALA A 30 -9.87 19.93 0.23
N LEU A 31 -9.43 18.69 0.53
CA LEU A 31 -9.02 18.30 1.88
C LEU A 31 -7.84 19.13 2.39
N MET A 32 -6.83 19.36 1.55
CA MET A 32 -5.69 20.20 1.95
C MET A 32 -6.13 21.62 2.29
N LEU A 33 -7.05 22.21 1.52
CA LEU A 33 -7.61 23.54 1.81
C LEU A 33 -8.41 23.55 3.12
N VAL A 34 -9.25 22.55 3.36
CA VAL A 34 -10.02 22.44 4.61
C VAL A 34 -9.09 22.35 5.81
N PHE A 35 -8.09 21.47 5.78
CA PHE A 35 -7.18 21.30 6.91
C PHE A 35 -6.22 22.50 7.08
N ALA A 36 -5.84 23.17 6.01
CA ALA A 36 -5.08 24.41 6.08
C ALA A 36 -5.89 25.56 6.74
N ALA A 37 -7.21 25.58 6.52
CA ALA A 37 -8.11 26.57 7.14
C ALA A 37 -8.48 26.23 8.58
N THR A 38 -8.45 24.94 8.99
CA THR A 38 -8.84 24.49 10.33
C THR A 38 -7.69 24.35 11.31
N ASN A 39 -6.44 24.29 10.83
CA ASN A 39 -5.27 24.11 11.69
C ASN A 39 -4.03 24.80 11.14
N GLU A 40 -3.52 25.78 11.87
CA GLU A 40 -2.35 26.61 11.47
C GLU A 40 -1.07 25.77 11.27
N ASN A 41 -0.93 24.65 12.00
CA ASN A 41 0.24 23.78 11.90
C ASN A 41 0.20 22.84 10.68
N PHE A 42 -0.93 22.76 9.97
CA PHE A 42 -1.09 21.82 8.86
C PHE A 42 -0.07 22.06 7.76
N LEU A 43 0.18 23.32 7.35
CA LEU A 43 1.16 23.68 6.32
C LEU A 43 2.57 23.89 6.86
N SER A 44 2.83 23.66 8.15
CA SER A 44 4.18 23.76 8.70
C SER A 44 5.13 22.77 8.02
N GLN A 45 6.39 23.17 7.79
CA GLN A 45 7.39 22.32 7.15
C GLN A 45 7.57 20.97 7.88
N LEU A 46 7.56 21.00 9.22
CA LEU A 46 7.66 19.80 10.04
C LEU A 46 6.51 18.82 9.76
N ASN A 47 5.27 19.34 9.72
CA ASN A 47 4.09 18.53 9.47
C ASN A 47 4.09 18.00 8.03
N LEU A 48 4.40 18.82 7.04
CA LEU A 48 4.48 18.38 5.64
C LEU A 48 5.49 17.23 5.46
N PHE A 49 6.63 17.29 6.13
CA PHE A 49 7.60 16.19 6.11
C PHE A 49 7.07 14.93 6.80
N ASN A 50 6.36 15.08 7.92
CA ASN A 50 5.77 13.95 8.61
C ASN A 50 4.68 13.27 7.78
N VAL A 51 3.80 14.05 7.15
CA VAL A 51 2.78 13.56 6.21
C VAL A 51 3.42 12.85 5.03
N ALA A 52 4.42 13.45 4.41
CA ALA A 52 5.11 12.88 3.26
C ALA A 52 5.79 11.53 3.60
N ARG A 53 6.42 11.42 4.78
CA ARG A 53 6.99 10.16 5.28
C ARG A 53 5.92 9.11 5.52
N GLN A 54 4.78 9.50 6.11
CA GLN A 54 3.67 8.58 6.37
C GLN A 54 3.04 8.08 5.08
N ILE A 55 2.76 8.98 4.13
CA ILE A 55 2.26 8.63 2.79
C ILE A 55 3.22 7.65 2.10
N SER A 56 4.53 7.87 2.22
CA SER A 56 5.53 7.01 1.58
C SER A 56 5.46 5.57 2.07
N ILE A 57 5.26 5.35 3.37
CA ILE A 57 5.20 4.01 3.96
C ILE A 57 3.94 3.27 3.51
N THR A 58 2.76 3.87 3.68
CA THR A 58 1.49 3.28 3.23
C THR A 58 1.41 3.19 1.72
N GLY A 59 1.98 4.17 1.01
CA GLY A 59 2.09 4.21 -0.45
C GLY A 59 2.93 3.07 -1.02
N LEU A 60 4.05 2.69 -0.39
CA LEU A 60 4.85 1.53 -0.82
C LEU A 60 4.00 0.25 -0.84
N ILE A 61 3.24 -0.02 0.22
CA ILE A 61 2.36 -1.19 0.26
C ILE A 61 1.24 -1.04 -0.79
N ALA A 62 0.68 0.16 -0.94
CA ALA A 62 -0.36 0.45 -1.93
C ALA A 62 0.10 0.23 -3.38
N LEU A 63 1.39 0.50 -3.69
CA LEU A 63 1.95 0.15 -4.99
C LEU A 63 1.88 -1.36 -5.24
N GLY A 64 2.28 -2.18 -4.29
CA GLY A 64 2.16 -3.64 -4.39
C GLY A 64 0.70 -4.10 -4.48
N MET A 65 -0.18 -3.55 -3.64
CA MET A 65 -1.61 -3.82 -3.63
C MET A 65 -2.28 -3.48 -4.96
N THR A 66 -1.79 -2.46 -5.67
CA THR A 66 -2.29 -2.10 -7.01
C THR A 66 -2.20 -3.28 -7.98
N PHE A 67 -1.08 -4.01 -7.98
CA PHE A 67 -0.93 -5.21 -8.84
C PHE A 67 -1.92 -6.31 -8.45
N VAL A 68 -2.12 -6.53 -7.16
CA VAL A 68 -3.07 -7.54 -6.66
C VAL A 68 -4.50 -7.16 -7.04
N ILE A 69 -4.92 -5.92 -6.79
CA ILE A 69 -6.28 -5.46 -7.11
C ILE A 69 -6.51 -5.43 -8.63
N LEU A 70 -5.51 -5.06 -9.44
CA LEU A 70 -5.60 -5.14 -10.90
C LEU A 70 -5.87 -6.54 -11.41
N THR A 71 -5.49 -7.60 -10.68
CA THR A 71 -5.84 -9.00 -11.02
C THR A 71 -7.13 -9.48 -10.35
N ALA A 72 -7.98 -8.58 -9.85
CA ALA A 72 -9.19 -8.88 -9.07
C ALA A 72 -8.92 -9.66 -7.78
N GLY A 73 -7.70 -9.61 -7.25
CA GLY A 73 -7.31 -10.16 -5.95
C GLY A 73 -7.44 -9.12 -4.82
N ILE A 74 -7.39 -9.62 -3.59
CA ILE A 74 -7.31 -8.80 -2.38
C ILE A 74 -6.28 -9.45 -1.45
N ASP A 75 -5.43 -8.64 -0.82
CA ASP A 75 -4.50 -9.11 0.21
C ASP A 75 -4.77 -8.40 1.54
N LEU A 76 -5.36 -9.12 2.48
CA LEU A 76 -5.65 -8.63 3.82
C LEU A 76 -4.47 -8.80 4.79
N SER A 77 -3.42 -9.51 4.39
CA SER A 77 -2.30 -9.80 5.27
C SER A 77 -1.23 -8.71 5.33
N VAL A 78 -1.29 -7.71 4.44
CA VAL A 78 -0.21 -6.72 4.26
C VAL A 78 0.19 -5.99 5.53
N GLY A 79 -0.77 -5.68 6.43
CA GLY A 79 -0.51 -5.01 7.69
C GLY A 79 0.22 -5.91 8.70
N SER A 80 -0.19 -7.16 8.84
CA SER A 80 0.47 -8.14 9.70
C SER A 80 1.80 -8.61 9.12
N LEU A 81 1.90 -8.73 7.79
CA LEU A 81 3.15 -9.04 7.09
C LEU A 81 4.18 -7.92 7.27
N LEU A 82 3.75 -6.65 7.21
CA LEU A 82 4.61 -5.50 7.54
C LEU A 82 5.19 -5.64 8.96
N ALA A 83 4.34 -5.94 9.96
CA ALA A 83 4.81 -6.13 11.34
C ALA A 83 5.82 -7.29 11.44
N PHE A 84 5.54 -8.41 10.80
CA PHE A 84 6.41 -9.57 10.79
C PHE A 84 7.77 -9.29 10.13
N CYS A 85 7.77 -8.67 8.94
CA CYS A 85 9.00 -8.27 8.26
C CYS A 85 9.81 -7.25 9.07
N GLY A 86 9.14 -6.28 9.72
CA GLY A 86 9.78 -5.31 10.60
C GLY A 86 10.43 -5.95 11.81
N MET A 87 9.78 -6.94 12.41
CA MET A 87 10.32 -7.70 13.54
C MET A 87 11.56 -8.51 13.13
N VAL A 88 11.51 -9.21 11.99
CA VAL A 88 12.66 -9.93 11.45
C VAL A 88 13.82 -8.96 11.15
N ALA A 89 13.53 -7.82 10.51
CA ALA A 89 14.55 -6.79 10.27
C ALA A 89 15.20 -6.30 11.56
N ALA A 90 14.40 -6.09 12.60
CA ALA A 90 14.89 -5.65 13.91
C ALA A 90 15.79 -6.69 14.59
N ILE A 91 15.40 -7.97 14.55
CA ILE A 91 16.22 -9.08 15.08
C ILE A 91 17.57 -9.14 14.34
N VAL A 92 17.58 -9.04 13.01
CA VAL A 92 18.80 -9.03 12.20
C VAL A 92 19.63 -7.77 12.47
N ALA A 93 19.00 -6.61 12.57
CA ALA A 93 19.71 -5.36 12.89
C ALA A 93 20.40 -5.38 14.25
N LYS A 94 19.87 -6.13 15.22
CA LYS A 94 20.42 -6.28 16.57
C LYS A 94 21.42 -7.45 16.70
N GLY A 95 21.61 -8.25 15.67
CA GLY A 95 22.56 -9.39 15.67
C GLY A 95 21.99 -10.69 16.24
N GLY A 96 20.68 -10.84 16.25
CA GLY A 96 19.98 -12.05 16.65
C GLY A 96 19.03 -11.87 17.84
N ALA A 97 18.23 -12.91 18.11
CA ALA A 97 17.17 -12.87 19.12
C ALA A 97 17.70 -12.64 20.55
N ALA A 98 18.88 -13.13 20.88
CA ALA A 98 19.50 -12.95 22.19
C ALA A 98 19.79 -11.47 22.53
N ASN A 99 19.95 -10.61 21.54
CA ASN A 99 20.28 -9.20 21.71
C ASN A 99 19.05 -8.27 21.71
N THR A 100 17.85 -8.80 21.49
CA THR A 100 16.63 -8.00 21.33
C THR A 100 16.14 -7.38 22.62
N LEU A 101 16.40 -8.03 23.77
CA LEU A 101 16.03 -7.55 25.11
C LEU A 101 16.98 -6.46 25.63
N SER A 102 18.13 -6.26 25.02
CA SER A 102 19.07 -5.20 25.41
C SER A 102 18.56 -3.85 24.88
N LEU A 103 18.08 -3.00 25.78
CA LEU A 103 17.81 -1.57 25.52
C LEU A 103 19.10 -0.79 25.25
N SER A 104 20.25 -1.38 25.55
CA SER A 104 21.56 -0.80 25.27
C SER A 104 21.74 -0.63 23.77
N SER A 105 22.05 0.57 23.37
CA SER A 105 22.46 0.98 22.03
C SER A 105 23.83 0.41 21.65
N ASN A 106 24.12 -0.86 21.95
CA ASN A 106 25.25 -1.59 21.40
C ASN A 106 25.01 -1.78 19.90
N ALA A 107 24.83 -0.65 19.24
CA ALA A 107 24.54 -0.45 17.83
C ALA A 107 25.65 -0.98 16.90
N GLY A 108 26.73 -1.55 17.45
CA GLY A 108 27.86 -2.04 16.69
C GLY A 108 27.96 -3.56 16.55
N GLN A 109 27.06 -4.34 17.14
CA GLN A 109 27.15 -5.81 17.15
C GLN A 109 26.14 -6.52 16.23
N GLY A 110 25.22 -5.78 15.56
CA GLY A 110 24.24 -6.35 14.62
C GLY A 110 24.82 -6.58 13.24
N TYR A 111 24.08 -7.29 12.39
CA TYR A 111 24.46 -7.53 10.98
C TYR A 111 24.31 -6.29 10.09
N GLY A 112 23.96 -5.13 10.67
CA GLY A 112 23.85 -3.86 10.00
C GLY A 112 22.53 -3.66 9.25
N TRP A 113 22.29 -2.42 8.80
CA TRP A 113 21.06 -2.02 8.15
C TRP A 113 20.80 -2.72 6.82
N PHE A 114 21.85 -3.05 6.07
CA PHE A 114 21.73 -3.70 4.77
C PHE A 114 21.22 -5.14 4.90
N ALA A 115 21.73 -5.90 5.86
CA ALA A 115 21.24 -7.24 6.16
C ALA A 115 19.80 -7.20 6.67
N ALA A 116 19.45 -6.21 7.50
CA ALA A 116 18.09 -6.01 7.97
C ALA A 116 17.10 -5.69 6.84
N LEU A 117 17.50 -4.84 5.89
CA LEU A 117 16.71 -4.55 4.68
C LEU A 117 16.51 -5.82 3.85
N LEU A 118 17.58 -6.55 3.56
CA LEU A 118 17.48 -7.80 2.79
C LEU A 118 16.57 -8.82 3.49
N ALA A 119 16.71 -8.98 4.80
CA ALA A 119 15.87 -9.90 5.57
C ALA A 119 14.38 -9.52 5.48
N ALA A 120 14.05 -8.24 5.69
CA ALA A 120 12.66 -7.76 5.56
C ALA A 120 12.07 -8.04 4.17
N VAL A 121 12.81 -7.70 3.13
CA VAL A 121 12.35 -7.83 1.75
C VAL A 121 12.25 -9.29 1.32
N LEU A 122 13.24 -10.13 1.67
CA LEU A 122 13.22 -11.55 1.34
C LEU A 122 12.09 -12.29 2.06
N VAL A 123 11.87 -12.01 3.35
CA VAL A 123 10.78 -12.59 4.13
C VAL A 123 9.42 -12.16 3.56
N GLY A 124 9.25 -10.88 3.26
CA GLY A 124 8.02 -10.38 2.64
C GLY A 124 7.75 -11.02 1.28
N THR A 125 8.78 -11.09 0.42
CA THR A 125 8.67 -11.73 -0.90
C THR A 125 8.38 -13.23 -0.80
N ALA A 126 9.01 -13.93 0.13
CA ALA A 126 8.77 -15.36 0.39
C ALA A 126 7.34 -15.62 0.92
N ALA A 127 6.86 -14.75 1.82
CA ALA A 127 5.47 -14.80 2.29
C ALA A 127 4.48 -14.61 1.12
N GLY A 128 4.71 -13.63 0.26
CA GLY A 128 3.92 -13.42 -0.95
C GLY A 128 3.98 -14.60 -1.93
N LEU A 129 5.15 -15.24 -2.08
CA LEU A 129 5.30 -16.46 -2.86
C LEU A 129 4.44 -17.60 -2.29
N ILE A 130 4.50 -17.83 -0.98
CA ILE A 130 3.71 -18.87 -0.30
C ILE A 130 2.21 -18.61 -0.50
N GLN A 131 1.75 -17.38 -0.31
CA GLN A 131 0.35 -17.00 -0.53
C GLN A 131 -0.06 -17.19 -2.00
N GLY A 132 0.77 -16.71 -2.95
CA GLY A 132 0.52 -16.88 -4.38
C GLY A 132 0.46 -18.34 -4.81
N LEU A 133 1.30 -19.21 -4.25
CA LEU A 133 1.27 -20.65 -4.48
C LEU A 133 0.03 -21.29 -3.84
N ALA A 134 -0.38 -20.88 -2.65
CA ALA A 134 -1.60 -21.38 -2.02
C ALA A 134 -2.85 -21.02 -2.86
N ILE A 135 -2.92 -19.83 -3.39
CA ILE A 135 -4.00 -19.38 -4.27
C ILE A 135 -4.03 -20.19 -5.57
N THR A 136 -2.88 -20.40 -6.21
CA THR A 136 -2.83 -20.98 -7.56
C THR A 136 -2.76 -22.50 -7.57
N ARG A 137 -1.97 -23.11 -6.67
CA ARG A 137 -1.77 -24.57 -6.62
C ARG A 137 -2.83 -25.29 -5.81
N LEU A 138 -3.18 -24.73 -4.64
CA LEU A 138 -4.25 -25.29 -3.79
C LEU A 138 -5.64 -24.79 -4.20
N ARG A 139 -5.71 -23.80 -5.13
CA ARG A 139 -6.98 -23.21 -5.61
C ARG A 139 -7.85 -22.63 -4.49
N VAL A 140 -7.22 -22.17 -3.41
CA VAL A 140 -7.92 -21.51 -2.32
C VAL A 140 -8.22 -20.06 -2.72
N PRO A 141 -9.43 -19.54 -2.47
CA PRO A 141 -9.76 -18.17 -2.78
C PRO A 141 -8.77 -17.17 -2.13
N PRO A 142 -8.33 -16.11 -2.85
CA PRO A 142 -7.36 -15.13 -2.35
C PRO A 142 -7.73 -14.56 -0.99
N PHE A 143 -8.98 -14.19 -0.79
CA PHE A 143 -9.48 -13.67 0.48
C PHE A 143 -9.21 -14.62 1.66
N VAL A 144 -9.45 -15.94 1.48
CA VAL A 144 -9.23 -16.93 2.55
C VAL A 144 -7.75 -17.09 2.87
N VAL A 145 -6.90 -17.16 1.84
CA VAL A 145 -5.44 -17.29 2.02
C VAL A 145 -4.88 -16.08 2.75
N THR A 146 -5.27 -14.87 2.37
CA THR A 146 -4.73 -13.65 2.95
C THR A 146 -5.32 -13.33 4.32
N LEU A 147 -6.57 -13.73 4.59
CA LEU A 147 -7.14 -13.69 5.93
C LEU A 147 -6.42 -14.67 6.88
N GLY A 148 -6.12 -15.88 6.41
CA GLY A 148 -5.25 -16.81 7.12
C GLY A 148 -3.85 -16.22 7.33
N GLY A 149 -3.27 -15.61 6.30
CA GLY A 149 -1.99 -14.91 6.36
C GLY A 149 -1.97 -13.79 7.41
N LEU A 150 -3.06 -13.00 7.52
CA LEU A 150 -3.20 -11.95 8.52
C LEU A 150 -3.01 -12.50 9.94
N THR A 151 -3.67 -13.61 10.26
CA THR A 151 -3.58 -14.25 11.59
C THR A 151 -2.23 -14.93 11.81
N ILE A 152 -1.71 -15.63 10.78
CA ILE A 152 -0.41 -16.32 10.85
C ILE A 152 0.71 -15.31 11.09
N PHE A 153 0.84 -14.27 10.25
CA PHE A 153 1.92 -13.30 10.39
C PHE A 153 1.81 -12.50 11.68
N ARG A 154 0.59 -12.18 12.16
CA ARG A 154 0.40 -11.55 13.46
C ARG A 154 0.85 -12.47 14.59
N GLY A 155 0.45 -13.72 14.57
CA GLY A 155 0.89 -14.73 15.54
C GLY A 155 2.41 -14.91 15.57
N LEU A 156 3.04 -15.05 14.39
CA LEU A 156 4.50 -15.15 14.27
C LEU A 156 5.20 -13.90 14.81
N THR A 157 4.68 -12.71 14.53
CA THR A 157 5.23 -11.46 15.05
C THR A 157 5.23 -11.42 16.56
N LEU A 158 4.09 -11.74 17.18
CA LEU A 158 3.94 -11.76 18.64
C LEU A 158 4.83 -12.84 19.29
N THR A 159 4.93 -14.01 18.66
CA THR A 159 5.79 -15.10 19.13
C THR A 159 7.28 -14.69 19.11
N LEU A 160 7.74 -14.08 18.00
CA LEU A 160 9.13 -13.65 17.86
C LEU A 160 9.52 -12.51 18.79
N SER A 161 8.57 -11.61 19.09
CA SER A 161 8.81 -10.42 19.90
C SER A 161 8.53 -10.62 21.39
N GLY A 162 7.89 -11.73 21.77
CA GLY A 162 7.33 -11.89 23.11
C GLY A 162 6.26 -10.83 23.43
N GLY A 163 5.62 -10.26 22.38
CA GLY A 163 4.60 -9.21 22.49
C GLY A 163 5.15 -7.79 22.65
N GLY A 164 6.46 -7.62 22.83
CA GLY A 164 7.11 -6.32 23.03
C GLY A 164 7.73 -5.73 21.75
N PRO A 165 8.13 -4.44 21.78
CA PRO A 165 8.86 -3.81 20.70
C PRO A 165 10.35 -4.15 20.73
N ILE A 166 11.01 -4.10 19.56
CA ILE A 166 12.47 -4.13 19.45
C ILE A 166 12.94 -2.77 18.96
N SER A 167 13.68 -2.04 19.80
CA SER A 167 14.06 -0.63 19.57
C SER A 167 15.55 -0.39 19.58
N GLY A 168 15.97 0.83 19.20
CA GLY A 168 17.36 1.27 19.31
C GLY A 168 18.20 0.81 18.12
N PHE A 169 17.86 1.24 16.92
CA PHE A 169 18.61 0.95 15.69
C PHE A 169 19.76 1.92 15.46
N THR A 170 20.73 1.48 14.66
CA THR A 170 21.91 2.26 14.29
C THR A 170 21.49 3.56 13.54
N PRO A 171 22.31 4.63 13.61
CA PRO A 171 22.05 5.85 12.83
C PRO A 171 21.93 5.58 11.33
N GLY A 172 22.71 4.62 10.78
CA GLY A 172 22.62 4.21 9.37
C GLY A 172 21.27 3.62 9.00
N MET A 173 20.65 2.80 9.86
CA MET A 173 19.29 2.31 9.62
C MET A 173 18.26 3.43 9.76
N ARG A 174 18.36 4.24 10.80
CA ARG A 174 17.44 5.36 11.07
C ARG A 174 17.39 6.37 9.93
N TRP A 175 18.50 6.55 9.21
CA TRP A 175 18.58 7.46 8.08
C TRP A 175 17.55 7.13 6.98
N PHE A 176 17.22 5.86 6.77
CA PHE A 176 16.20 5.45 5.80
C PHE A 176 14.77 5.89 6.20
N GLY A 177 14.52 6.12 7.48
CA GLY A 177 13.22 6.56 7.98
C GLY A 177 13.10 8.05 8.25
N THR A 178 14.21 8.69 8.69
CA THR A 178 14.20 10.08 9.16
C THR A 178 15.14 11.00 8.39
N GLY A 179 16.08 10.45 7.61
CA GLY A 179 17.08 11.21 6.85
C GLY A 179 16.48 12.10 5.77
N LEU A 180 17.30 13.04 5.33
CA LEU A 180 17.01 13.97 4.24
C LEU A 180 18.11 13.89 3.17
N VAL A 181 17.71 14.02 1.91
CA VAL A 181 18.61 14.27 0.77
C VAL A 181 18.22 15.63 0.21
N GLY A 182 19.03 16.64 0.51
CA GLY A 182 18.61 18.04 0.32
C GLY A 182 17.34 18.33 1.15
N PRO A 183 16.31 18.92 0.58
CA PRO A 183 15.05 19.20 1.28
C PRO A 183 14.08 18.01 1.32
N VAL A 184 14.40 16.86 0.70
CA VAL A 184 13.44 15.75 0.51
C VAL A 184 13.70 14.62 1.51
N PRO A 185 12.68 14.15 2.25
CA PRO A 185 12.81 12.98 3.11
C PRO A 185 13.13 11.70 2.32
N VAL A 186 14.07 10.90 2.83
CA VAL A 186 14.49 9.63 2.21
C VAL A 186 13.31 8.69 1.89
N PRO A 187 12.31 8.49 2.78
CA PRO A 187 11.14 7.68 2.45
C PRO A 187 10.38 8.14 1.21
N VAL A 188 10.32 9.46 0.95
CA VAL A 188 9.67 10.03 -0.23
C VAL A 188 10.42 9.67 -1.51
N ILE A 189 11.75 9.69 -1.45
CA ILE A 189 12.59 9.30 -2.59
C ILE A 189 12.41 7.81 -2.89
N ILE A 190 12.40 6.95 -1.86
CA ILE A 190 12.18 5.52 -2.01
C ILE A 190 10.79 5.26 -2.63
N PHE A 191 9.75 5.90 -2.11
CA PHE A 191 8.38 5.77 -2.63
C PHE A 191 8.26 6.28 -4.06
N GLY A 192 8.85 7.45 -4.37
CA GLY A 192 8.84 8.03 -5.72
C GLY A 192 9.55 7.13 -6.74
N ALA A 193 10.74 6.62 -6.40
CA ALA A 193 11.48 5.69 -7.26
C ALA A 193 10.68 4.38 -7.47
N ALA A 194 10.08 3.83 -6.41
CA ALA A 194 9.22 2.66 -6.49
C ALA A 194 7.99 2.92 -7.37
N ALA A 195 7.34 4.08 -7.24
CA ALA A 195 6.18 4.46 -8.04
C ALA A 195 6.54 4.56 -9.53
N VAL A 196 7.66 5.19 -9.86
CA VAL A 196 8.16 5.26 -11.24
C VAL A 196 8.43 3.86 -11.79
N LEU A 197 9.13 3.01 -11.04
CA LEU A 197 9.41 1.64 -11.44
C LEU A 197 8.12 0.83 -11.68
N CYS A 198 7.17 0.89 -10.73
CA CYS A 198 5.87 0.21 -10.87
C CYS A 198 5.08 0.73 -12.07
N HIS A 199 5.12 2.05 -12.32
CA HIS A 199 4.48 2.65 -13.50
C HIS A 199 5.09 2.10 -14.80
N ILE A 200 6.42 2.04 -14.89
CA ILE A 200 7.13 1.48 -16.04
C ILE A 200 6.75 0.01 -16.22
N VAL A 201 6.78 -0.78 -15.16
CA VAL A 201 6.41 -2.20 -15.20
C VAL A 201 4.98 -2.41 -15.70
N LEU A 202 4.01 -1.68 -15.15
CA LEU A 202 2.59 -1.82 -15.54
C LEU A 202 2.33 -1.31 -16.96
N ARG A 203 2.92 -0.17 -17.36
CA ARG A 203 2.58 0.50 -18.60
C ARG A 203 3.33 -0.05 -19.80
N TYR A 204 4.62 -0.42 -19.65
CA TYR A 204 5.52 -0.67 -20.77
C TYR A 204 5.98 -2.12 -20.89
N THR A 205 5.74 -3.01 -19.91
CA THR A 205 6.21 -4.39 -19.98
C THR A 205 5.13 -5.39 -20.42
N ARG A 206 5.58 -6.57 -20.86
CA ARG A 206 4.70 -7.72 -21.16
C ARG A 206 3.98 -8.19 -19.90
N PHE A 207 4.65 -8.11 -18.74
CA PHE A 207 4.07 -8.47 -17.44
C PHE A 207 2.89 -7.56 -17.09
N GLY A 208 3.04 -6.24 -17.21
CA GLY A 208 1.96 -5.30 -16.94
C GLY A 208 0.73 -5.55 -17.83
N ARG A 209 0.94 -5.79 -19.12
CA ARG A 209 -0.17 -6.16 -20.04
C ARG A 209 -0.88 -7.43 -19.61
N ALA A 210 -0.13 -8.45 -19.15
CA ALA A 210 -0.70 -9.69 -18.65
C ALA A 210 -1.48 -9.47 -17.33
N VAL A 211 -1.02 -8.60 -16.42
CA VAL A 211 -1.75 -8.23 -15.20
C VAL A 211 -3.13 -7.64 -15.55
N TYR A 212 -3.20 -6.68 -16.48
CA TYR A 212 -4.47 -6.12 -16.93
C TYR A 212 -5.37 -7.15 -17.63
N ALA A 213 -4.79 -8.02 -18.47
CA ALA A 213 -5.54 -9.07 -19.17
C ALA A 213 -6.16 -10.06 -18.19
N VAL A 214 -5.39 -10.53 -17.17
CA VAL A 214 -5.88 -11.44 -16.13
C VAL A 214 -7.02 -10.80 -15.33
N GLY A 215 -6.88 -9.52 -14.98
CA GLY A 215 -7.91 -8.82 -14.22
C GLY A 215 -9.18 -8.51 -15.03
N GLY A 216 -9.04 -8.33 -16.35
CA GLY A 216 -10.19 -8.11 -17.22
C GLY A 216 -11.02 -9.40 -17.42
N ASN A 217 -10.35 -10.49 -17.78
CA ASN A 217 -10.94 -11.83 -17.88
C ASN A 217 -9.84 -12.89 -17.83
N ALA A 218 -9.70 -13.55 -16.70
CA ALA A 218 -8.65 -14.56 -16.47
C ALA A 218 -8.77 -15.75 -17.43
N GLU A 219 -9.99 -16.17 -17.81
CA GLU A 219 -10.21 -17.29 -18.72
C GLU A 219 -9.84 -16.92 -20.16
N ALA A 220 -10.27 -15.75 -20.64
CA ALA A 220 -9.86 -15.25 -21.95
C ALA A 220 -8.34 -15.03 -22.03
N ALA A 221 -7.72 -14.53 -20.97
CA ALA A 221 -6.27 -14.40 -20.88
C ALA A 221 -5.55 -15.75 -20.99
N ARG A 222 -6.08 -16.79 -20.31
CA ARG A 222 -5.57 -18.18 -20.39
C ARG A 222 -5.66 -18.75 -21.79
N LEU A 223 -6.81 -18.59 -22.44
CA LEU A 223 -7.03 -19.03 -23.82
C LEU A 223 -6.11 -18.29 -24.81
N SER A 224 -5.73 -17.05 -24.49
CA SER A 224 -4.75 -16.28 -25.28
C SER A 224 -3.28 -16.60 -24.95
N GLY A 225 -3.03 -17.70 -24.18
CA GLY A 225 -1.69 -18.16 -23.86
C GLY A 225 -1.00 -17.49 -22.67
N VAL A 226 -1.73 -16.63 -21.91
CA VAL A 226 -1.19 -16.03 -20.67
C VAL A 226 -1.16 -17.08 -19.56
N ARG A 227 -0.02 -17.23 -18.91
CA ARG A 227 0.15 -18.13 -17.75
C ARG A 227 -0.41 -17.46 -16.49
N VAL A 228 -1.74 -17.47 -16.31
CA VAL A 228 -2.47 -16.79 -15.24
C VAL A 228 -1.87 -17.06 -13.87
N ASP A 229 -1.59 -18.34 -13.54
CA ASP A 229 -1.06 -18.73 -12.24
C ASP A 229 0.29 -18.06 -11.93
N ARG A 230 1.17 -17.94 -12.93
CA ARG A 230 2.47 -17.25 -12.75
C ARG A 230 2.28 -15.75 -12.51
N ILE A 231 1.31 -15.13 -13.17
CA ILE A 231 0.98 -13.72 -12.95
C ILE A 231 0.46 -13.51 -11.54
N LEU A 232 -0.47 -14.37 -11.08
CA LEU A 232 -0.99 -14.30 -9.71
C LEU A 232 0.11 -14.48 -8.67
N VAL A 233 0.97 -15.50 -8.80
CA VAL A 233 2.10 -15.68 -7.88
C VAL A 233 2.99 -14.43 -7.86
N ALA A 234 3.33 -13.88 -9.03
CA ALA A 234 4.21 -12.71 -9.13
C ALA A 234 3.61 -11.47 -8.47
N VAL A 235 2.29 -11.20 -8.60
CA VAL A 235 1.68 -10.02 -7.97
C VAL A 235 1.64 -10.14 -6.44
N TYR A 236 1.44 -11.34 -5.90
CA TYR A 236 1.55 -11.57 -4.45
C TYR A 236 3.00 -11.46 -3.96
N MET A 237 3.99 -11.89 -4.73
CA MET A 237 5.41 -11.64 -4.42
C MET A 237 5.73 -10.14 -4.41
N ILE A 238 5.18 -9.36 -5.35
CA ILE A 238 5.37 -7.92 -5.43
C ILE A 238 4.78 -7.21 -4.20
N VAL A 239 3.56 -7.55 -3.78
CA VAL A 239 2.98 -6.92 -2.58
C VAL A 239 3.74 -7.32 -1.33
N GLY A 240 4.21 -8.56 -1.23
CA GLY A 240 5.09 -9.02 -0.15
C GLY A 240 6.42 -8.27 -0.11
N PHE A 241 7.07 -8.08 -1.28
CA PHE A 241 8.27 -7.25 -1.41
C PHE A 241 8.05 -5.84 -0.86
N PHE A 242 6.97 -5.16 -1.29
CA PHE A 242 6.68 -3.81 -0.83
C PHE A 242 6.27 -3.74 0.64
N SER A 243 5.63 -4.77 1.17
CA SER A 243 5.35 -4.89 2.60
C SER A 243 6.64 -4.99 3.42
N GLY A 244 7.62 -5.77 2.95
CA GLY A 244 8.95 -5.88 3.55
C GLY A 244 9.74 -4.57 3.48
N LEU A 245 9.73 -3.89 2.33
CA LEU A 245 10.40 -2.60 2.17
C LEU A 245 9.76 -1.52 3.05
N ALA A 246 8.42 -1.45 3.08
CA ALA A 246 7.69 -0.53 3.94
C ALA A 246 7.95 -0.81 5.44
N ALA A 247 8.05 -2.09 5.82
CA ALA A 247 8.38 -2.52 7.17
C ALA A 247 9.74 -2.00 7.63
N PHE A 248 10.76 -2.14 6.78
CA PHE A 248 12.10 -1.61 7.05
C PHE A 248 12.08 -0.08 7.24
N VAL A 249 11.43 0.65 6.31
CA VAL A 249 11.33 2.12 6.37
C VAL A 249 10.55 2.58 7.59
N LEU A 250 9.45 1.89 7.94
CA LEU A 250 8.66 2.19 9.14
C LEU A 250 9.47 1.97 10.42
N SER A 251 10.13 0.82 10.55
CA SER A 251 10.97 0.52 11.71
C SER A 251 12.12 1.52 11.85
N ALA A 252 12.75 1.89 10.74
CA ALA A 252 13.78 2.92 10.70
C ALA A 252 13.25 4.30 11.15
N ARG A 253 12.02 4.66 10.76
CA ARG A 253 11.36 5.92 11.13
C ARG A 253 11.02 5.98 12.62
N LEU A 254 10.45 4.90 13.15
CA LEU A 254 10.04 4.82 14.55
C LEU A 254 11.21 4.54 15.49
N ASN A 255 12.38 4.15 14.96
CA ASN A 255 13.49 3.59 15.70
C ASN A 255 13.07 2.37 16.53
N SER A 256 12.02 1.68 16.09
CA SER A 256 11.38 0.54 16.77
C SER A 256 10.61 -0.31 15.77
N ALA A 257 10.63 -1.63 15.96
CA ALA A 257 9.71 -2.56 15.33
C ALA A 257 8.64 -2.96 16.35
N GLU A 258 7.40 -2.59 16.08
CA GLU A 258 6.27 -2.78 16.98
C GLU A 258 5.51 -4.06 16.59
N ALA A 259 5.23 -4.91 17.59
CA ALA A 259 4.49 -6.16 17.36
C ALA A 259 3.06 -5.94 16.83
N VAL A 260 2.47 -4.80 17.14
CA VAL A 260 1.12 -4.38 16.72
C VAL A 260 1.13 -3.43 15.52
N ALA A 261 2.29 -3.19 14.89
CA ALA A 261 2.39 -2.35 13.72
C ALA A 261 1.44 -2.82 12.60
N GLY A 262 0.97 -1.88 11.80
CA GLY A 262 0.17 -2.17 10.61
C GLY A 262 -1.26 -2.67 10.86
N ILE A 263 -1.78 -2.62 12.09
CA ILE A 263 -3.20 -2.92 12.34
C ILE A 263 -4.05 -1.89 11.59
N GLY A 264 -4.99 -2.37 10.74
CA GLY A 264 -5.84 -1.53 9.91
C GLY A 264 -5.18 -1.01 8.63
N TYR A 265 -3.89 -1.32 8.38
CA TYR A 265 -3.20 -0.89 7.15
C TYR A 265 -3.78 -1.58 5.91
N GLU A 266 -4.28 -2.80 6.04
CA GLU A 266 -4.98 -3.49 4.96
C GLU A 266 -6.13 -2.65 4.40
N LEU A 267 -7.00 -2.14 5.26
CA LEU A 267 -8.13 -1.28 4.85
C LEU A 267 -7.66 0.07 4.34
N THR A 268 -6.68 0.68 4.99
CA THR A 268 -6.07 1.96 4.59
C THR A 268 -5.46 1.87 3.19
N VAL A 269 -4.70 0.81 2.92
CA VAL A 269 -4.02 0.57 1.64
C VAL A 269 -5.02 0.27 0.53
N ILE A 270 -6.00 -0.61 0.79
CA ILE A 270 -7.08 -0.90 -0.18
C ILE A 270 -7.85 0.38 -0.50
N SER A 271 -8.21 1.17 0.52
CA SER A 271 -8.89 2.46 0.34
C SER A 271 -8.08 3.40 -0.54
N ALA A 272 -6.78 3.54 -0.31
CA ALA A 272 -5.90 4.38 -1.12
C ALA A 272 -5.90 3.95 -2.61
N VAL A 273 -5.79 2.64 -2.87
CA VAL A 273 -5.77 2.10 -4.24
C VAL A 273 -7.12 2.29 -4.94
N VAL A 274 -8.23 2.04 -4.23
CA VAL A 274 -9.59 2.14 -4.79
C VAL A 274 -9.99 3.59 -5.02
N ILE A 275 -9.76 4.48 -4.04
CA ILE A 275 -10.03 5.92 -4.20
C ILE A 275 -9.16 6.50 -5.31
N GLY A 276 -7.93 5.99 -5.48
CA GLY A 276 -7.07 6.30 -6.60
C GLY A 276 -7.60 5.86 -7.97
N GLY A 277 -8.76 5.17 -8.02
CA GLY A 277 -9.46 4.78 -9.25
C GLY A 277 -9.09 3.39 -9.78
N THR A 278 -8.44 2.55 -8.98
CA THR A 278 -8.23 1.14 -9.33
C THR A 278 -9.47 0.33 -8.92
N SER A 279 -10.04 -0.39 -9.88
CA SER A 279 -11.26 -1.15 -9.68
C SER A 279 -11.01 -2.46 -8.93
N LEU A 280 -11.79 -2.74 -7.88
CA LEU A 280 -11.76 -4.03 -7.15
C LEU A 280 -12.16 -5.24 -8.02
N PHE A 281 -12.82 -4.99 -9.16
CA PHE A 281 -13.18 -6.05 -10.11
C PHE A 281 -12.06 -6.37 -11.09
N GLY A 282 -10.89 -5.72 -10.96
CA GLY A 282 -9.73 -5.92 -11.80
C GLY A 282 -9.75 -5.15 -13.14
N GLY A 283 -8.64 -5.23 -13.87
CA GLY A 283 -8.49 -4.74 -15.24
C GLY A 283 -8.45 -3.23 -15.45
N ILE A 284 -8.75 -2.43 -14.44
CA ILE A 284 -8.84 -0.95 -14.56
C ILE A 284 -8.11 -0.30 -13.38
N GLY A 285 -7.26 0.68 -13.66
CA GLY A 285 -6.52 1.43 -12.64
C GLY A 285 -5.04 1.62 -12.99
N GLY A 286 -4.24 2.05 -12.02
CA GLY A 286 -2.80 2.23 -12.22
C GLY A 286 -2.10 3.03 -11.13
N VAL A 287 -0.78 3.06 -11.21
CA VAL A 287 0.12 3.63 -10.21
C VAL A 287 -0.16 5.11 -9.92
N GLY A 288 -0.42 5.93 -10.96
CA GLY A 288 -0.66 7.36 -10.77
C GLY A 288 -1.86 7.63 -9.85
N GLY A 289 -2.96 6.88 -10.07
CA GLY A 289 -4.12 6.95 -9.19
C GLY A 289 -3.79 6.52 -7.76
N THR A 290 -3.06 5.41 -7.60
CA THR A 290 -2.64 4.91 -6.28
C THR A 290 -1.80 5.94 -5.51
N VAL A 291 -0.89 6.64 -6.17
CA VAL A 291 -0.09 7.72 -5.54
C VAL A 291 -0.99 8.83 -5.02
N VAL A 292 -1.96 9.29 -5.81
CA VAL A 292 -2.93 10.31 -5.40
C VAL A 292 -3.80 9.80 -4.25
N GLY A 293 -4.29 8.54 -4.33
CA GLY A 293 -5.10 7.93 -3.27
C GLY A 293 -4.34 7.75 -1.96
N ALA A 294 -3.06 7.36 -2.02
CA ALA A 294 -2.20 7.27 -0.84
C ALA A 294 -1.98 8.67 -0.21
N ALA A 295 -1.77 9.71 -1.03
CA ALA A 295 -1.66 11.07 -0.57
C ALA A 295 -2.96 11.55 0.09
N LEU A 296 -4.12 11.23 -0.51
CA LEU A 296 -5.44 11.59 0.01
C LEU A 296 -5.68 10.98 1.40
N ILE A 297 -5.46 9.67 1.55
CA ILE A 297 -5.62 9.00 2.85
C ILE A 297 -4.60 9.54 3.88
N GLY A 298 -3.35 9.78 3.47
CA GLY A 298 -2.32 10.32 4.38
C GLY A 298 -2.65 11.73 4.86
N VAL A 299 -3.11 12.61 3.96
CA VAL A 299 -3.58 13.96 4.30
C VAL A 299 -4.80 13.90 5.20
N LEU A 300 -5.78 13.04 4.90
CA LEU A 300 -6.97 12.85 5.72
C LEU A 300 -6.61 12.44 7.15
N VAL A 301 -5.81 11.39 7.32
CA VAL A 301 -5.40 10.89 8.64
C VAL A 301 -4.63 11.96 9.41
N ASN A 302 -3.67 12.64 8.77
CA ASN A 302 -2.90 13.71 9.41
C ASN A 302 -3.78 14.88 9.82
N GLY A 303 -4.66 15.35 8.93
CA GLY A 303 -5.58 16.46 9.25
C GLY A 303 -6.52 16.13 10.40
N LEU A 304 -7.01 14.89 10.48
CA LEU A 304 -7.82 14.42 11.61
C LEU A 304 -7.00 14.38 12.91
N VAL A 305 -5.74 13.93 12.88
CA VAL A 305 -4.82 13.94 14.04
C VAL A 305 -4.59 15.37 14.53
N LEU A 306 -4.28 16.31 13.64
CA LEU A 306 -4.05 17.72 14.01
C LEU A 306 -5.29 18.38 14.60
N ASN A 307 -6.48 17.93 14.22
CA ASN A 307 -7.76 18.38 14.80
C ASN A 307 -8.20 17.53 16.01
N ASN A 308 -7.28 16.81 16.66
CA ASN A 308 -7.50 15.99 17.87
C ASN A 308 -8.59 14.91 17.72
N VAL A 309 -8.84 14.41 16.50
CA VAL A 309 -9.76 13.30 16.28
C VAL A 309 -9.08 11.99 16.69
N SER A 310 -9.73 11.21 17.55
CA SER A 310 -9.17 9.96 18.06
C SER A 310 -8.87 8.95 16.94
N SER A 311 -7.85 8.11 17.13
CA SER A 311 -7.51 7.05 16.17
C SER A 311 -8.65 6.07 15.94
N TYR A 312 -9.52 5.88 16.90
CA TYR A 312 -10.73 5.04 16.76
C TYR A 312 -11.73 5.65 15.77
N THR A 313 -11.99 6.95 15.89
CA THR A 313 -12.85 7.69 14.95
C THR A 313 -12.25 7.74 13.55
N GLN A 314 -10.92 7.87 13.44
CA GLN A 314 -10.23 7.80 12.14
C GLN A 314 -10.49 6.48 11.42
N GLN A 315 -10.49 5.33 12.13
CA GLN A 315 -10.82 4.03 11.54
C GLN A 315 -12.26 3.98 11.03
N VAL A 316 -13.21 4.56 11.76
CA VAL A 316 -14.61 4.67 11.29
C VAL A 316 -14.70 5.48 10.01
N VAL A 317 -14.02 6.63 9.95
CA VAL A 317 -13.99 7.49 8.76
C VAL A 317 -13.39 6.76 7.56
N ILE A 318 -12.26 6.07 7.73
CA ILE A 318 -11.61 5.29 6.65
C ILE A 318 -12.56 4.19 6.14
N GLY A 319 -13.23 3.48 7.04
CA GLY A 319 -14.19 2.44 6.69
C GLY A 319 -15.38 2.99 5.87
N LEU A 320 -15.95 4.12 6.30
CA LEU A 320 -17.03 4.78 5.57
C LEU A 320 -16.60 5.25 4.17
N ILE A 321 -15.40 5.82 4.07
CA ILE A 321 -14.83 6.26 2.79
C ILE A 321 -14.61 5.08 1.85
N LEU A 322 -14.10 3.94 2.36
CA LEU A 322 -13.94 2.73 1.56
C LEU A 322 -15.28 2.25 1.00
N ILE A 323 -16.31 2.14 1.84
CA ILE A 323 -17.66 1.72 1.42
C ILE A 323 -18.20 2.67 0.35
N ALA A 324 -18.09 3.99 0.57
CA ALA A 324 -18.54 4.99 -0.37
C ALA A 324 -17.80 4.92 -1.71
N ALA A 325 -16.48 4.72 -1.70
CA ALA A 325 -15.66 4.60 -2.90
C ALA A 325 -16.04 3.36 -3.73
N VAL A 326 -16.23 2.20 -3.07
CA VAL A 326 -16.64 0.96 -3.73
C VAL A 326 -18.06 1.05 -4.28
N ALA A 327 -18.99 1.63 -3.51
CA ALA A 327 -20.36 1.86 -3.95
C ALA A 327 -20.41 2.78 -5.18
N PHE A 328 -19.58 3.81 -5.20
CA PHE A 328 -19.47 4.74 -6.33
C PHE A 328 -18.86 4.06 -7.57
N ASP A 329 -17.80 3.26 -7.44
CA ASP A 329 -17.22 2.48 -8.56
C ASP A 329 -18.28 1.54 -9.17
N ARG A 330 -19.04 0.82 -8.33
CA ARG A 330 -20.12 -0.06 -8.78
C ARG A 330 -21.24 0.70 -9.50
N TRP A 331 -21.68 1.83 -8.94
CA TRP A 331 -22.71 2.64 -9.54
C TRP A 331 -22.30 3.19 -10.92
N LEU A 332 -21.03 3.61 -11.06
CA LEU A 332 -20.50 4.06 -12.34
C LEU A 332 -20.50 2.94 -13.39
N LYS A 333 -20.16 1.71 -13.03
CA LYS A 333 -20.17 0.56 -13.94
C LYS A 333 -21.58 0.21 -14.40
N LEU A 334 -22.54 0.20 -13.47
CA LEU A 334 -23.95 -0.06 -13.81
C LEU A 334 -24.52 0.97 -14.80
N ARG A 335 -24.10 2.25 -14.72
CA ARG A 335 -24.49 3.28 -15.67
C ARG A 335 -23.75 3.24 -16.99
N ALA A 336 -22.54 2.71 -17.02
CA ALA A 336 -21.74 2.59 -18.24
C ALA A 336 -22.15 1.37 -19.11
N GLY A 337 -23.01 0.48 -18.61
CA GLY A 337 -23.47 -0.70 -19.32
C GLY A 337 -22.41 -1.79 -19.50
N THR A 338 -21.41 -1.80 -18.62
CA THR A 338 -20.34 -2.81 -18.61
C THR A 338 -20.37 -3.63 -17.34
#